data_105aed729eeb1780e1b88cc3b7a92781
#
_entry.id   105aed729eeb1780e1b88cc3b7a92781
#
_cell.length_a   1.000
_cell.length_b   1.000
_cell.length_c   1.000
_cell.angle_alpha   90.00
_cell.angle_beta   90.00
_cell.angle_gamma   90.00
#
_symmetry.space_group_name_H-M   'P 1'
#
loop_
_entity.id
_entity.type
_entity.pdbx_description
1 polymer ?
#
loop_
_entity_poly.entity_id
_entity_poly.type
_entity_poly.pdbx_seq_one_letter_code
_entity_poly.pdbx_strand_id
1 'polypeptide(L)'
;MESNFNKHLGSQLRMRRLALGLTQTKVAQAINVTFQQIQKYEKGTNGISSLRIMQLANFLKVPVVFFFEDFPLYQGLNTNNDSSLTE
;
A
#
# COMPACT_ATOMS: atom_id res chain seq x y z
N MET A 1 -12.87 10.21 -0.96
CA MET A 1 -12.43 9.36 0.14
C MET A 1 -11.65 8.15 -0.37
N GLU A 2 -12.30 7.33 -1.22
CA GLU A 2 -11.63 6.15 -1.75
C GLU A 2 -10.38 6.50 -2.51
N SER A 3 -10.42 7.58 -3.31
CA SER A 3 -9.26 7.92 -4.11
C SER A 3 -8.08 8.35 -3.24
N ASN A 4 -8.33 8.98 -2.09
CA ASN A 4 -7.26 9.33 -1.16
C ASN A 4 -6.62 8.09 -0.56
N PHE A 5 -7.44 7.12 -0.18
CA PHE A 5 -6.93 5.87 0.34
C PHE A 5 -6.15 5.10 -0.72
N ASN A 6 -6.72 5.00 -1.92
CA ASN A 6 -6.04 4.31 -3.02
C ASN A 6 -4.73 4.99 -3.38
N LYS A 7 -4.71 6.32 -3.38
CA LYS A 7 -3.48 7.06 -3.65
C LYS A 7 -2.43 6.79 -2.59
N HIS A 8 -2.87 6.67 -1.33
CA HIS A 8 -1.94 6.36 -0.26
C HIS A 8 -1.31 4.99 -0.45
N LEU A 9 -2.14 3.98 -0.73
CA LEU A 9 -1.63 2.63 -0.98
C LEU A 9 -0.66 2.63 -2.16
N GLY A 10 -1.03 3.32 -3.23
CA GLY A 10 -0.17 3.41 -4.41
C GLY A 10 1.14 4.11 -4.14
N SER A 11 1.10 5.15 -3.33
CA SER A 11 2.29 5.89 -2.95
C SER A 11 3.24 5.02 -2.12
N GLN A 12 2.70 4.23 -1.19
CA GLN A 12 3.51 3.32 -0.39
C GLN A 12 4.15 2.25 -1.27
N LEU A 13 3.37 1.71 -2.20
CA LEU A 13 3.90 0.76 -3.17
C LEU A 13 5.06 1.36 -3.96
N ARG A 14 4.86 2.53 -4.51
CA ARG A 14 5.87 3.18 -5.33
C ARG A 14 7.12 3.49 -4.53
N MET A 15 6.95 4.01 -3.33
CA MET A 15 8.07 4.37 -2.47
C MET A 15 8.95 3.16 -2.18
N ARG A 16 8.32 2.05 -1.80
CA ARG A 16 9.09 0.84 -1.47
C ARG A 16 9.74 0.24 -2.71
N ARG A 17 9.00 0.24 -3.82
CA ARG A 17 9.54 -0.27 -5.07
C ARG A 17 10.81 0.48 -5.47
N LEU A 18 10.74 1.81 -5.41
CA LEU A 18 11.90 2.64 -5.77
C LEU A 18 13.06 2.45 -4.79
N ALA A 19 12.74 2.30 -3.51
CA ALA A 19 13.77 2.06 -2.49
C ALA A 19 14.55 0.79 -2.76
N LEU A 20 13.90 -0.22 -3.34
CA LEU A 20 14.53 -1.47 -3.68
C LEU A 20 15.13 -1.49 -5.09
N GLY A 21 14.99 -0.39 -5.82
CA GLY A 21 15.53 -0.30 -7.18
C GLY A 21 14.77 -1.15 -8.20
N LEU A 22 13.50 -1.43 -7.95
CA LEU A 22 12.72 -2.30 -8.82
C LEU A 22 11.92 -1.50 -9.84
N THR A 23 11.75 -2.10 -11.02
CA THR A 23 10.87 -1.53 -12.05
C THR A 23 9.43 -1.95 -11.80
N GLN A 24 8.49 -1.23 -12.39
CA GLN A 24 7.09 -1.61 -12.33
C GLN A 24 6.87 -2.98 -12.98
N THR A 25 7.57 -3.25 -14.07
CA THR A 25 7.48 -4.55 -14.74
C THR A 25 7.89 -5.69 -13.81
N LYS A 26 8.96 -5.48 -13.05
CA LYS A 26 9.44 -6.52 -12.14
C LYS A 26 8.41 -6.84 -11.07
N VAL A 27 7.79 -5.80 -10.52
CA VAL A 27 6.74 -5.98 -9.52
C VAL A 27 5.54 -6.68 -10.14
N ALA A 28 5.14 -6.27 -11.34
CA ALA A 28 4.02 -6.88 -12.04
C ALA A 28 4.24 -8.38 -12.23
N GLN A 29 5.44 -8.76 -12.66
CA GLN A 29 5.78 -10.16 -12.85
C GLN A 29 5.70 -10.93 -11.54
N ALA A 30 6.13 -10.32 -10.46
CA ALA A 30 6.20 -11.00 -9.16
C ALA A 30 4.82 -11.40 -8.64
N ILE A 31 3.80 -10.60 -8.91
CA ILE A 31 2.45 -10.89 -8.42
C ILE A 31 1.50 -11.26 -9.56
N ASN A 32 2.05 -11.48 -10.74
CA ASN A 32 1.31 -11.98 -11.91
C ASN A 32 0.16 -11.07 -12.33
N VAL A 33 0.47 -9.79 -12.43
CA VAL A 33 -0.46 -8.80 -12.99
C VAL A 33 0.24 -8.09 -14.14
N THR A 34 -0.50 -7.26 -14.87
CA THR A 34 0.08 -6.53 -15.97
C THR A 34 0.84 -5.30 -15.46
N PHE A 35 1.76 -4.84 -16.29
CA PHE A 35 2.48 -3.59 -16.04
C PHE A 35 1.48 -2.42 -15.85
N GLN A 36 0.47 -2.36 -16.69
CA GLN A 36 -0.54 -1.31 -16.59
C GLN A 36 -1.27 -1.36 -15.26
N GLN A 37 -1.48 -2.56 -14.72
CA GLN A 37 -2.14 -2.68 -13.44
C GLN A 37 -1.29 -2.07 -12.32
N ILE A 38 0.01 -2.30 -12.35
CA ILE A 38 0.91 -1.69 -11.36
C ILE A 38 0.87 -0.16 -11.50
N GLN A 39 0.87 0.35 -12.73
CA GLN A 39 0.75 1.79 -12.93
C GLN A 39 -0.52 2.35 -12.30
N LYS A 40 -1.64 1.65 -12.48
CA LYS A 40 -2.91 2.09 -11.91
C LYS A 40 -2.90 2.04 -10.39
N TYR A 41 -2.29 0.99 -9.83
CA TYR A 41 -2.12 0.92 -8.38
C TYR A 41 -1.33 2.11 -7.86
N GLU A 42 -0.21 2.40 -8.48
CA GLU A 42 0.68 3.47 -8.00
C GLU A 42 0.05 4.85 -8.15
N LYS A 43 -0.80 5.03 -9.16
CA LYS A 43 -1.51 6.30 -9.33
C LYS A 43 -2.73 6.42 -8.45
N GLY A 44 -3.20 5.31 -7.88
CA GLY A 44 -4.39 5.32 -7.05
C GLY A 44 -5.68 5.34 -7.85
N THR A 45 -5.62 5.04 -9.16
CA THR A 45 -6.83 4.97 -9.97
C THR A 45 -7.59 3.68 -9.74
N ASN A 46 -6.90 2.62 -9.30
CA ASN A 46 -7.53 1.37 -8.90
C ASN A 46 -7.14 1.06 -7.47
N GLY A 47 -8.07 0.47 -6.73
CA GLY A 47 -7.76 -0.05 -5.41
C GLY A 47 -6.93 -1.32 -5.50
N ILE A 48 -6.26 -1.66 -4.43
CA ILE A 48 -5.45 -2.87 -4.34
C ILE A 48 -6.15 -3.82 -3.40
N SER A 49 -6.51 -5.00 -3.90
CA SER A 49 -7.22 -5.98 -3.07
C SER A 49 -6.33 -6.46 -1.92
N SER A 50 -6.96 -7.00 -0.88
CA SER A 50 -6.20 -7.51 0.25
C SER A 50 -5.23 -8.60 -0.16
N LEU A 51 -5.63 -9.48 -1.08
CA LEU A 51 -4.73 -10.50 -1.58
C LEU A 51 -3.49 -9.89 -2.21
N ARG A 52 -3.69 -8.88 -3.07
CA ARG A 52 -2.56 -8.23 -3.73
C ARG A 52 -1.68 -7.48 -2.74
N ILE A 53 -2.29 -6.86 -1.73
CA ILE A 53 -1.50 -6.22 -0.67
C ILE A 53 -0.58 -7.24 0.00
N MET A 54 -1.11 -8.42 0.31
CA MET A 54 -0.29 -9.46 0.94
C MET A 54 0.84 -9.92 0.03
N GLN A 55 0.54 -10.11 -1.25
CA GLN A 55 1.55 -10.52 -2.22
C GLN A 55 2.64 -9.46 -2.38
N LEU A 56 2.23 -8.20 -2.46
CA LEU A 56 3.17 -7.10 -2.58
C LEU A 56 4.03 -6.97 -1.32
N ALA A 57 3.42 -7.06 -0.15
CA ALA A 57 4.16 -6.98 1.10
C ALA A 57 5.24 -8.06 1.16
N ASN A 58 4.86 -9.27 0.80
CA ASN A 58 5.79 -10.40 0.81
C ASN A 58 6.95 -10.17 -0.17
N PHE A 59 6.63 -9.76 -1.40
CA PHE A 59 7.64 -9.55 -2.42
C PHE A 59 8.57 -8.39 -2.07
N LEU A 60 7.99 -7.32 -1.54
CA LEU A 60 8.74 -6.10 -1.24
C LEU A 60 9.40 -6.12 0.13
N LYS A 61 9.21 -7.21 0.88
CA LYS A 61 9.87 -7.42 2.18
C LYS A 61 9.46 -6.38 3.21
N VAL A 62 8.17 -6.12 3.29
CA VAL A 62 7.61 -5.24 4.32
C VAL A 62 6.41 -5.94 4.96
N PRO A 63 6.06 -5.60 6.20
CA PRO A 63 4.83 -6.11 6.77
C PRO A 63 3.63 -5.46 6.08
N VAL A 64 2.48 -6.13 6.13
CA VAL A 64 1.27 -5.60 5.49
C VAL A 64 0.93 -4.20 6.01
N VAL A 65 1.16 -3.96 7.30
CA VAL A 65 0.85 -2.67 7.91
C VAL A 65 1.58 -1.51 7.26
N PHE A 66 2.71 -1.78 6.60
CA PHE A 66 3.46 -0.75 5.88
C PHE A 66 2.56 0.03 4.93
N PHE A 67 1.63 -0.65 4.26
CA PHE A 67 0.78 0.01 3.28
C PHE A 67 -0.22 0.97 3.91
N PHE A 68 -0.47 0.85 5.19
CA PHE A 68 -1.47 1.65 5.89
C PHE A 68 -0.86 2.68 6.81
N GLU A 69 0.46 2.66 6.99
CA GLU A 69 1.13 3.59 7.89
C GLU A 69 0.95 5.02 7.42
N ASP A 70 0.77 5.91 8.38
CA ASP A 70 0.68 7.35 8.14
C ASP A 70 -0.55 7.80 7.37
N PHE A 71 -1.48 6.90 7.10
CA PHE A 71 -2.75 7.32 6.53
C PHE A 71 -3.58 7.95 7.66
N PRO A 72 -4.12 9.15 7.45
CA PRO A 72 -4.75 9.89 8.55
C PRO A 72 -5.86 9.13 9.29
N LEU A 73 -6.66 8.35 8.59
CA LEU A 73 -7.72 7.58 9.25
C LEU A 73 -7.13 6.54 10.20
N TYR A 74 -6.09 5.85 9.75
CA TYR A 74 -5.44 4.84 10.55
C TYR A 74 -4.84 5.46 11.82
N GLN A 75 -4.15 6.58 11.68
CA GLN A 75 -3.57 7.27 12.83
C GLN A 75 -4.65 7.77 13.77
N GLY A 76 -5.73 8.27 13.23
CA GLY A 76 -6.83 8.72 14.03
C GLY A 76 -7.45 7.62 14.86
N LEU A 77 -7.62 6.45 14.28
CA LEU A 77 -8.16 5.31 14.99
C LEU A 77 -7.22 4.87 16.11
N ASN A 78 -5.92 4.84 15.85
CA ASN A 78 -4.94 4.50 16.86
C ASN A 78 -4.98 5.49 18.02
N THR A 79 -5.05 6.76 17.71
CA THR A 79 -5.12 7.81 18.72
C THR A 79 -6.37 7.65 19.57
N ASN A 80 -7.48 7.39 18.92
CA ASN A 80 -8.74 7.19 19.63
C ASN A 80 -8.68 5.98 20.55
N ASN A 81 -8.09 4.91 20.05
CA ASN A 81 -7.95 3.71 20.85
C ASN A 81 -7.09 3.97 22.07
N ASP A 82 -6.00 4.68 21.89
CA ASP A 82 -5.13 5.02 23.01
C ASP A 82 -5.88 5.81 24.06
N SER A 83 -6.65 6.78 23.60
CA SER A 83 -7.44 7.58 24.54
C SER A 83 -8.44 6.72 25.29
N SER A 84 -9.07 5.81 24.58
CA SER A 84 -10.04 4.92 25.20
C SER A 84 -9.38 4.04 26.23
N LEU A 85 -8.21 3.52 25.90
CA LEU A 85 -7.53 2.59 26.77
C LEU A 85 -7.04 3.26 28.04
N THR A 86 -6.75 4.53 28.00
CA THR A 86 -6.29 5.22 29.18
C THR A 86 -7.40 5.51 30.15
N GLU A 87 -8.59 5.33 29.71
CA GLU A 87 -9.75 5.53 30.58
C GLU A 87 -10.03 4.29 31.39
#